data_6999a198a44a73afb1fb9ad7fd3c90fe
#
_entry.id   6999a198a44a73afb1fb9ad7fd3c90fe
#
_cell.length_a   1.000
_cell.length_b   1.000
_cell.length_c   1.000
_cell.angle_alpha   90.00
_cell.angle_beta   90.00
_cell.angle_gamma   90.00
#
_symmetry.space_group_name_H-M   'P 1'
#
loop_
_entity.id
_entity.type
_entity.pdbx_description
1 polymer ?
#
loop_
_entity_poly.entity_id
_entity_poly.type
_entity_poly.pdbx_seq_one_letter_code
_entity_poly.pdbx_strand_id
1 'polypeptide(L)'
;MATIMIYEPNEIIAQKLCDSLKKEKYNAIRCDENVIPSFSDDSTPLVLMDAQLRWTTCRPLLEAFQKRGCPILFLTGDRKMSAHLRALYGGRSDVLTVPFSQKALHAKVHNALGECAPLRELSVDEKERVALLDGRRVELTAQEFALLLALMEKPDIPVSREQLLRRAWGYQSMGETRTVDVHVQRLRKKLGGEYIETVYKCGYRLKLA
;
A
#
# COMPACT_ATOMS: atom_id res chain seq x y z
N MET A 1 -21.44 5.06 -3.21
CA MET A 1 -20.41 6.13 -3.26
C MET A 1 -19.67 6.07 -1.92
N ALA A 2 -18.34 5.85 -1.93
CA ALA A 2 -17.61 5.70 -0.68
C ALA A 2 -17.51 7.03 0.07
N THR A 3 -17.71 6.98 1.38
CA THR A 3 -17.62 8.15 2.26
C THR A 3 -16.22 8.24 2.85
N ILE A 4 -15.64 9.44 2.80
CA ILE A 4 -14.32 9.73 3.35
C ILE A 4 -14.46 10.84 4.39
N MET A 5 -14.10 10.53 5.63
CA MET A 5 -14.14 11.46 6.75
C MET A 5 -12.77 12.08 6.95
N ILE A 6 -12.68 13.40 7.00
CA ILE A 6 -11.41 14.15 7.04
C ILE A 6 -11.30 14.88 8.37
N TYR A 7 -10.34 14.49 9.18
CA TYR A 7 -9.94 15.12 10.44
C TYR A 7 -8.61 15.83 10.23
N GLU A 8 -8.69 17.05 9.73
CA GLU A 8 -7.56 17.93 9.43
C GLU A 8 -7.84 19.32 9.99
N PRO A 9 -7.06 19.77 11.02
CA PRO A 9 -7.33 21.07 11.67
C PRO A 9 -7.06 22.26 10.75
N ASN A 10 -6.13 22.11 9.81
CA ASN A 10 -5.83 23.18 8.86
C ASN A 10 -6.91 23.26 7.77
N GLU A 11 -7.69 24.35 7.80
CA GLU A 11 -8.79 24.57 6.85
C GLU A 11 -8.39 24.52 5.39
N ILE A 12 -7.24 25.09 5.05
CA ILE A 12 -6.76 25.14 3.66
C ILE A 12 -6.42 23.74 3.16
N ILE A 13 -5.79 22.92 4.01
CA ILE A 13 -5.43 21.54 3.68
C ILE A 13 -6.70 20.69 3.60
N ALA A 14 -7.59 20.81 4.58
CA ALA A 14 -8.87 20.10 4.61
C ALA A 14 -9.71 20.40 3.36
N GLN A 15 -9.82 21.66 2.95
CA GLN A 15 -10.55 22.05 1.75
C GLN A 15 -9.92 21.46 0.48
N LYS A 16 -8.59 21.52 0.33
CA LYS A 16 -7.89 20.93 -0.80
C LYS A 16 -8.08 19.41 -0.89
N LEU A 17 -8.08 18.72 0.24
CA LEU A 17 -8.37 17.29 0.32
C LEU A 17 -9.80 17.00 -0.15
N CYS A 18 -10.78 17.73 0.39
CA CYS A 18 -12.17 17.59 0.00
C CYS A 18 -12.36 17.80 -1.50
N ASP A 19 -11.80 18.87 -2.05
CA ASP A 19 -11.96 19.21 -3.48
C ASP A 19 -11.29 18.15 -4.38
N SER A 20 -10.12 17.66 -3.98
CA SER A 20 -9.42 16.61 -4.72
C SER A 20 -10.21 15.30 -4.74
N LEU A 21 -10.76 14.89 -3.60
CA LEU A 21 -11.51 13.65 -3.46
C LEU A 21 -12.90 13.71 -4.11
N LYS A 22 -13.57 14.87 -4.05
CA LYS A 22 -14.86 15.08 -4.76
C LYS A 22 -14.71 15.01 -6.27
N LYS A 23 -13.58 15.43 -6.85
CA LYS A 23 -13.30 15.27 -8.30
C LYS A 23 -13.30 13.80 -8.72
N GLU A 24 -12.86 12.91 -7.84
CA GLU A 24 -12.87 11.44 -8.04
C GLU A 24 -14.19 10.78 -7.60
N LYS A 25 -15.26 11.57 -7.41
CA LYS A 25 -16.60 11.11 -7.06
C LYS A 25 -16.70 10.44 -5.68
N TYR A 26 -15.82 10.77 -4.73
CA TYR A 26 -15.98 10.39 -3.33
C TYR A 26 -16.86 11.38 -2.58
N ASN A 27 -17.60 10.89 -1.58
CA ASN A 27 -18.29 11.74 -0.61
C ASN A 27 -17.32 12.15 0.49
N ALA A 28 -16.55 13.23 0.26
CA ALA A 28 -15.57 13.74 1.21
C ALA A 28 -16.20 14.75 2.16
N ILE A 29 -16.13 14.46 3.46
CA ILE A 29 -16.76 15.24 4.54
C ILE A 29 -15.68 15.68 5.52
N ARG A 30 -15.58 16.99 5.77
CA ARG A 30 -14.75 17.51 6.86
C ARG A 30 -15.48 17.27 8.18
N CYS A 31 -14.77 16.73 9.17
CA CYS A 31 -15.30 16.40 10.48
C CYS A 31 -14.60 17.23 11.56
N ASP A 32 -15.35 17.57 12.60
CA ASP A 32 -14.81 18.17 13.81
C ASP A 32 -14.10 17.09 14.64
N GLU A 33 -12.88 17.39 15.10
CA GLU A 33 -12.08 16.48 15.89
C GLU A 33 -12.66 16.15 17.28
N ASN A 34 -13.59 16.99 17.77
CA ASN A 34 -14.25 16.79 19.06
C ASN A 34 -15.55 15.99 18.96
N VAL A 35 -15.97 15.62 17.75
CA VAL A 35 -17.24 14.93 17.53
C VAL A 35 -16.98 13.51 17.08
N ILE A 36 -17.40 12.53 17.88
CA ILE A 36 -17.44 11.13 17.44
C ILE A 36 -18.67 10.97 16.55
N PRO A 37 -18.49 10.60 15.26
CA PRO A 37 -19.61 10.49 14.35
C PRO A 37 -20.57 9.36 14.77
N SER A 38 -21.87 9.62 14.70
CA SER A 38 -22.86 8.57 14.76
C SER A 38 -22.97 7.90 13.39
N PHE A 39 -22.71 6.61 13.33
CA PHE A 39 -22.78 5.85 12.09
C PHE A 39 -24.19 5.27 11.96
N SER A 40 -24.93 5.68 10.96
CA SER A 40 -26.31 5.22 10.71
C SER A 40 -26.44 4.01 9.81
N ASP A 41 -25.35 3.55 9.17
CA ASP A 41 -25.38 2.51 8.14
C ASP A 41 -24.26 1.50 8.22
N ASP A 42 -24.43 0.36 7.53
CA ASP A 42 -23.43 -0.70 7.36
C ASP A 42 -22.16 -0.27 6.57
N SER A 43 -22.14 0.95 6.04
CA SER A 43 -20.98 1.46 5.32
C SER A 43 -19.84 1.86 6.27
N THR A 44 -18.66 1.27 6.06
CA THR A 44 -17.44 1.67 6.75
C THR A 44 -16.76 2.82 6.00
N PRO A 45 -16.72 4.06 6.55
CA PRO A 45 -16.03 5.16 5.90
C PRO A 45 -14.52 4.98 5.95
N LEU A 46 -13.80 5.53 4.96
CA LEU A 46 -12.37 5.76 5.09
C LEU A 46 -12.14 7.01 5.93
N VAL A 47 -11.21 6.94 6.87
CA VAL A 47 -10.83 8.07 7.71
C VAL A 47 -9.47 8.61 7.28
N LEU A 48 -9.40 9.88 6.89
CA LEU A 48 -8.16 10.63 6.76
C LEU A 48 -7.95 11.44 8.04
N MET A 49 -6.81 11.22 8.71
CA MET A 49 -6.56 11.86 10.01
C MET A 49 -5.14 12.45 10.05
N ASP A 50 -5.04 13.74 10.39
CA ASP A 50 -3.73 14.35 10.67
C ASP A 50 -3.12 13.72 11.94
N ALA A 51 -1.90 13.25 11.85
CA ALA A 51 -1.18 12.65 12.96
C ALA A 51 -0.73 13.67 14.03
N GLN A 52 -0.86 14.98 13.76
CA GLN A 52 -0.56 16.04 14.72
C GLN A 52 -1.77 16.41 15.62
N LEU A 53 -2.92 15.81 15.40
CA LEU A 53 -4.06 15.96 16.30
C LEU A 53 -3.69 15.59 17.73
N ARG A 54 -4.23 16.33 18.70
CA ARG A 54 -3.97 16.06 20.12
C ARG A 54 -4.41 14.65 20.49
N TRP A 55 -3.52 13.90 21.13
CA TRP A 55 -3.78 12.51 21.53
C TRP A 55 -5.06 12.33 22.34
N THR A 56 -5.35 13.29 23.24
CA THR A 56 -6.57 13.28 24.05
C THR A 56 -7.84 13.35 23.22
N THR A 57 -7.80 14.00 22.07
CA THR A 57 -8.93 14.18 21.14
C THR A 57 -9.01 13.02 20.15
N CYS A 58 -7.88 12.60 19.59
CA CYS A 58 -7.89 11.58 18.54
C CYS A 58 -8.06 10.16 19.08
N ARG A 59 -7.67 9.86 20.32
CA ARG A 59 -7.78 8.52 20.89
C ARG A 59 -9.22 7.97 20.90
N PRO A 60 -10.24 8.68 21.41
CA PRO A 60 -11.63 8.20 21.36
C PRO A 60 -12.13 7.96 19.94
N LEU A 61 -11.73 8.84 18.99
CA LEU A 61 -12.06 8.68 17.57
C LEU A 61 -11.42 7.42 16.98
N LEU A 62 -10.14 7.20 17.24
CA LEU A 62 -9.42 6.02 16.78
C LEU A 62 -10.03 4.73 17.32
N GLU A 63 -10.35 4.68 18.62
CA GLU A 63 -11.01 3.53 19.24
C GLU A 63 -12.39 3.24 18.61
N ALA A 64 -13.17 4.28 18.33
CA ALA A 64 -14.47 4.14 17.68
C ALA A 64 -14.36 3.60 16.25
N PHE A 65 -13.41 4.13 15.46
CA PHE A 65 -13.17 3.69 14.09
C PHE A 65 -12.58 2.28 14.04
N GLN A 66 -11.66 1.93 14.93
CA GLN A 66 -11.09 0.59 15.01
C GLN A 66 -12.13 -0.47 15.36
N LYS A 67 -12.99 -0.21 16.34
CA LYS A 67 -14.10 -1.11 16.70
C LYS A 67 -15.02 -1.41 15.51
N ARG A 68 -15.17 -0.46 14.61
CA ARG A 68 -15.98 -0.60 13.40
C ARG A 68 -15.19 -1.16 12.20
N GLY A 69 -13.90 -1.36 12.33
CA GLY A 69 -13.04 -1.84 11.24
C GLY A 69 -12.85 -0.82 10.12
N CYS A 70 -13.04 0.48 10.40
CA CYS A 70 -12.81 1.53 9.41
C CYS A 70 -11.33 1.61 9.02
N PRO A 71 -10.99 1.69 7.74
CA PRO A 71 -9.63 1.96 7.32
C PRO A 71 -9.23 3.41 7.69
N ILE A 72 -7.99 3.58 8.15
CA ILE A 72 -7.47 4.88 8.57
C ILE A 72 -6.22 5.22 7.77
N LEU A 73 -6.22 6.38 7.12
CA LEU A 73 -5.07 6.93 6.42
C LEU A 73 -4.54 8.14 7.20
N PHE A 74 -3.41 7.95 7.87
CA PHE A 74 -2.75 9.01 8.62
C PHE A 74 -1.98 9.95 7.71
N LEU A 75 -2.10 11.25 7.94
CA LEU A 75 -1.34 12.30 7.26
C LEU A 75 -0.21 12.77 8.19
N THR A 76 1.04 12.70 7.77
CA THR A 76 2.18 13.20 8.56
C THR A 76 3.38 13.55 7.70
N GLY A 77 4.11 14.62 8.10
CA GLY A 77 5.41 14.97 7.53
C GLY A 77 6.59 14.29 8.24
N ASP A 78 6.36 13.67 9.39
CA ASP A 78 7.41 13.05 10.19
C ASP A 78 7.60 11.57 9.85
N ARG A 79 8.81 11.22 9.40
CA ARG A 79 9.19 9.83 9.06
C ARG A 79 9.20 8.89 10.26
N LYS A 80 9.57 9.39 11.45
CA LYS A 80 9.56 8.58 12.68
C LYS A 80 8.13 8.29 13.09
N MET A 81 7.26 9.29 13.04
CA MET A 81 5.83 9.14 13.29
C MET A 81 5.20 8.16 12.31
N SER A 82 5.54 8.22 11.02
CA SER A 82 5.07 7.27 10.01
C SER A 82 5.38 5.81 10.36
N ALA A 83 6.60 5.53 10.82
CA ALA A 83 6.99 4.18 11.23
C ALA A 83 6.24 3.72 12.48
N HIS A 84 6.04 4.61 13.44
CA HIS A 84 5.34 4.34 14.68
C HIS A 84 3.84 4.06 14.45
N LEU A 85 3.18 4.88 13.65
CA LEU A 85 1.77 4.68 13.28
C LEU A 85 1.53 3.35 12.56
N ARG A 86 2.42 2.98 11.64
CA ARG A 86 2.33 1.66 10.97
C ARG A 86 2.51 0.50 11.93
N ALA A 87 3.39 0.63 12.94
CA ALA A 87 3.59 -0.41 13.93
C ALA A 87 2.39 -0.56 14.88
N LEU A 88 1.78 0.56 15.28
CA LEU A 88 0.66 0.56 16.22
C LEU A 88 -0.69 0.22 15.58
N TYR A 89 -0.92 0.69 14.36
CA TYR A 89 -2.22 0.63 13.68
C TYR A 89 -2.19 -0.19 12.40
N GLY A 90 -1.25 -1.14 12.26
CA GLY A 90 -1.12 -2.01 11.10
C GLY A 90 -2.41 -2.74 10.73
N GLY A 91 -2.46 -3.38 9.59
CA GLY A 91 -3.62 -4.03 9.02
C GLY A 91 -4.41 -3.12 8.09
N ARG A 92 -5.48 -2.49 8.55
CA ARG A 92 -6.30 -1.58 7.72
C ARG A 92 -5.88 -0.11 7.77
N SER A 93 -4.71 0.21 8.34
CA SER A 93 -4.22 1.58 8.45
C SER A 93 -2.95 1.78 7.63
N ASP A 94 -2.81 2.93 7.00
CA ASP A 94 -1.63 3.31 6.22
C ASP A 94 -1.27 4.78 6.51
N VAL A 95 -0.14 5.21 5.99
CA VAL A 95 0.37 6.58 6.18
C VAL A 95 0.64 7.23 4.83
N LEU A 96 0.18 8.46 4.66
CA LEU A 96 0.50 9.35 3.56
C LEU A 96 1.41 10.47 4.06
N THR A 97 2.64 10.50 3.54
CA THR A 97 3.63 11.51 3.96
C THR A 97 3.38 12.85 3.28
N VAL A 98 3.29 13.90 4.08
CA VAL A 98 3.14 15.30 3.62
C VAL A 98 4.54 15.90 3.35
N PRO A 99 4.76 16.63 2.23
CA PRO A 99 3.81 16.91 1.16
C PRO A 99 3.61 15.71 0.23
N PHE A 100 2.42 15.57 -0.33
CA PHE A 100 2.05 14.48 -1.25
C PHE A 100 1.50 15.02 -2.58
N SER A 101 1.60 14.22 -3.63
CA SER A 101 0.94 14.48 -4.91
C SER A 101 -0.51 13.98 -4.89
N GLN A 102 -1.37 14.56 -5.73
CA GLN A 102 -2.75 14.06 -5.90
C GLN A 102 -2.77 12.56 -6.27
N LYS A 103 -1.85 12.13 -7.15
CA LYS A 103 -1.71 10.73 -7.53
C LYS A 103 -1.41 9.82 -6.34
N ALA A 104 -0.56 10.27 -5.40
CA ALA A 104 -0.24 9.52 -4.20
C ALA A 104 -1.44 9.44 -3.24
N LEU A 105 -2.18 10.53 -3.07
CA LEU A 105 -3.42 10.55 -2.28
C LEU A 105 -4.44 9.56 -2.85
N HIS A 106 -4.75 9.66 -4.15
CA HIS A 106 -5.74 8.81 -4.79
C HIS A 106 -5.35 7.32 -4.73
N ALA A 107 -4.09 6.98 -5.00
CA ALA A 107 -3.61 5.61 -4.88
C ALA A 107 -3.80 5.04 -3.45
N LYS A 108 -3.50 5.84 -2.42
CA LYS A 108 -3.68 5.43 -1.02
C LYS A 108 -5.15 5.28 -0.63
N VAL A 109 -6.00 6.18 -1.11
CA VAL A 109 -7.46 6.13 -0.89
C VAL A 109 -8.06 4.89 -1.55
N HIS A 110 -7.74 4.63 -2.82
CA HIS A 110 -8.20 3.44 -3.53
C HIS A 110 -7.78 2.14 -2.81
N ASN A 111 -6.51 2.06 -2.39
CA ASN A 111 -6.02 0.91 -1.64
C ASN A 111 -6.77 0.73 -0.30
N ALA A 112 -7.01 1.82 0.43
CA ALA A 112 -7.65 1.76 1.73
C ALA A 112 -9.13 1.39 1.65
N LEU A 113 -9.82 1.81 0.59
CA LEU A 113 -11.23 1.47 0.34
C LEU A 113 -11.41 0.03 -0.20
N GLY A 114 -10.33 -0.67 -0.50
CA GLY A 114 -10.41 -1.97 -1.17
C GLY A 114 -10.90 -1.86 -2.63
N GLU A 115 -10.93 -0.65 -3.17
CA GLU A 115 -11.25 -0.39 -4.58
C GLU A 115 -10.08 -0.71 -5.50
N CYS A 116 -8.90 -0.95 -4.95
CA CYS A 116 -7.89 -1.75 -5.65
C CYS A 116 -8.51 -3.13 -5.85
N ALA A 117 -8.66 -3.55 -7.08
CA ALA A 117 -8.99 -4.95 -7.36
C ALA A 117 -8.11 -5.81 -6.45
N PRO A 118 -8.66 -6.76 -5.68
CA PRO A 118 -7.86 -7.63 -4.85
C PRO A 118 -6.68 -8.10 -5.69
N LEU A 119 -5.50 -8.13 -5.10
CA LEU A 119 -4.32 -8.64 -5.83
C LEU A 119 -4.79 -9.92 -6.50
N ARG A 120 -4.73 -9.93 -7.82
CA ARG A 120 -5.15 -11.11 -8.58
C ARG A 120 -4.35 -12.28 -8.06
N GLU A 121 -4.98 -13.42 -7.94
CA GLU A 121 -4.29 -14.62 -7.49
C GLU A 121 -3.07 -14.88 -8.36
N LEU A 122 -1.89 -14.73 -7.78
CA LEU A 122 -0.63 -14.99 -8.44
C LEU A 122 -0.14 -16.39 -8.05
N SER A 123 -0.11 -17.27 -9.01
CA SER A 123 0.47 -18.60 -8.86
C SER A 123 1.49 -18.87 -9.96
N VAL A 124 2.27 -19.94 -9.83
CA VAL A 124 3.26 -20.34 -10.82
C VAL A 124 3.09 -21.82 -11.16
N ASP A 125 3.23 -22.14 -12.43
CA ASP A 125 3.41 -23.51 -12.90
C ASP A 125 4.90 -23.72 -13.15
N GLU A 126 5.55 -24.47 -12.27
CA GLU A 126 6.99 -24.74 -12.38
C GLU A 126 7.33 -25.66 -13.54
N LYS A 127 6.42 -26.55 -13.95
CA LYS A 127 6.63 -27.47 -15.08
C LYS A 127 6.63 -26.71 -16.39
N GLU A 128 5.64 -25.85 -16.56
CA GLU A 128 5.48 -25.02 -17.77
C GLU A 128 6.32 -23.73 -17.71
N ARG A 129 6.90 -23.38 -16.55
CA ARG A 129 7.66 -22.14 -16.28
C ARG A 129 6.89 -20.87 -16.60
N VAL A 130 5.64 -20.82 -16.20
CA VAL A 130 4.76 -19.66 -16.41
C VAL A 130 4.19 -19.16 -15.10
N ALA A 131 3.90 -17.86 -15.06
CA ALA A 131 3.08 -17.29 -14.01
C ALA A 131 1.61 -17.28 -14.43
N LEU A 132 0.72 -17.44 -13.47
CA LEU A 132 -0.72 -17.37 -13.65
C LEU A 132 -1.27 -16.22 -12.81
N LEU A 133 -1.98 -15.31 -13.44
CA LEU A 133 -2.73 -14.22 -12.80
C LEU A 133 -4.22 -14.48 -12.99
N ASP A 134 -4.96 -14.79 -11.91
CA ASP A 134 -6.36 -15.24 -12.00
C ASP A 134 -6.55 -16.37 -13.00
N GLY A 135 -5.63 -17.34 -13.02
CA GLY A 135 -5.62 -18.43 -13.97
C GLY A 135 -5.20 -18.06 -15.41
N ARG A 136 -4.91 -16.79 -15.69
CA ARG A 136 -4.42 -16.36 -17.01
C ARG A 136 -2.91 -16.47 -17.10
N ARG A 137 -2.44 -17.12 -18.13
CA ARG A 137 -1.02 -17.33 -18.39
C ARG A 137 -0.29 -16.01 -18.69
N VAL A 138 0.81 -15.78 -17.97
CA VAL A 138 1.74 -14.67 -18.20
C VAL A 138 3.10 -15.25 -18.58
N GLU A 139 3.53 -14.96 -19.80
CA GLU A 139 4.82 -15.44 -20.29
C GLU A 139 5.99 -14.68 -19.68
N LEU A 140 6.89 -15.42 -19.06
CA LEU A 140 8.10 -14.91 -18.44
C LEU A 140 9.33 -15.50 -19.15
N THR A 141 10.41 -14.72 -19.22
CA THR A 141 11.72 -15.27 -19.58
C THR A 141 12.24 -16.16 -18.45
N ALA A 142 13.21 -17.03 -18.73
CA ALA A 142 13.79 -17.91 -17.73
C ALA A 142 14.30 -17.15 -16.49
N GLN A 143 14.95 -16.01 -16.68
CA GLN A 143 15.44 -15.16 -15.57
C GLN A 143 14.32 -14.46 -14.82
N GLU A 144 13.28 -13.98 -15.50
CA GLU A 144 12.12 -13.40 -14.86
C GLU A 144 11.37 -14.43 -14.01
N PHE A 145 11.24 -15.66 -14.52
CA PHE A 145 10.61 -16.76 -13.81
C PHE A 145 11.43 -17.16 -12.57
N ALA A 146 12.76 -17.34 -12.72
CA ALA A 146 13.64 -17.65 -11.60
C ALA A 146 13.63 -16.57 -10.52
N LEU A 147 13.58 -15.28 -10.92
CA LEU A 147 13.47 -14.15 -10.01
C LEU A 147 12.13 -14.15 -9.27
N LEU A 148 11.03 -14.43 -9.98
CA LEU A 148 9.71 -14.56 -9.36
C LEU A 148 9.67 -15.69 -8.34
N LEU A 149 10.19 -16.87 -8.66
CA LEU A 149 10.30 -17.99 -7.72
C LEU A 149 11.11 -17.62 -6.48
N ALA A 150 12.25 -16.95 -6.66
CA ALA A 150 13.08 -16.51 -5.53
C ALA A 150 12.36 -15.52 -4.60
N LEU A 151 11.44 -14.72 -5.13
CA LEU A 151 10.59 -13.84 -4.35
C LEU A 151 9.43 -14.59 -3.69
N MET A 152 8.87 -15.59 -4.35
CA MET A 152 7.76 -16.43 -3.85
C MET A 152 8.17 -17.39 -2.73
N GLU A 153 9.47 -17.72 -2.59
CA GLU A 153 9.94 -18.55 -1.47
C GLU A 153 9.67 -17.93 -0.09
N LYS A 154 9.65 -16.61 -0.02
CA LYS A 154 9.41 -15.85 1.22
C LYS A 154 8.49 -14.66 0.94
N PRO A 155 7.19 -14.90 0.73
CA PRO A 155 6.22 -13.83 0.55
C PRO A 155 6.25 -12.87 1.75
N ASP A 156 5.99 -11.60 1.49
CA ASP A 156 5.94 -10.53 2.48
C ASP A 156 7.25 -10.25 3.25
N ILE A 157 8.32 -11.00 3.00
CA ILE A 157 9.64 -10.79 3.59
C ILE A 157 10.56 -10.13 2.56
N PRO A 158 11.26 -9.02 2.93
CA PRO A 158 12.22 -8.40 2.04
C PRO A 158 13.41 -9.33 1.75
N VAL A 159 13.75 -9.50 0.48
CA VAL A 159 14.90 -10.27 0.00
C VAL A 159 15.93 -9.31 -0.61
N SER A 160 17.20 -9.42 -0.22
CA SER A 160 18.24 -8.52 -0.71
C SER A 160 18.54 -8.76 -2.20
N ARG A 161 19.05 -7.69 -2.87
CA ARG A 161 19.44 -7.80 -4.28
C ARG A 161 20.49 -8.89 -4.52
N GLU A 162 21.42 -9.04 -3.59
CA GLU A 162 22.46 -10.08 -3.66
C GLU A 162 21.88 -11.48 -3.52
N GLN A 163 20.94 -11.67 -2.61
CA GLN A 163 20.24 -12.95 -2.45
C GLN A 163 19.41 -13.30 -3.69
N LEU A 164 18.71 -12.32 -4.26
CA LEU A 164 17.94 -12.50 -5.49
C LEU A 164 18.85 -12.83 -6.69
N LEU A 165 19.99 -12.13 -6.78
CA LEU A 165 20.98 -12.40 -7.83
C LEU A 165 21.51 -13.84 -7.74
N ARG A 166 21.91 -14.27 -6.55
CA ARG A 166 22.41 -15.63 -6.32
C ARG A 166 21.38 -16.72 -6.64
N ARG A 167 20.11 -16.48 -6.29
CA ARG A 167 19.04 -17.47 -6.50
C ARG A 167 18.60 -17.56 -7.94
N ALA A 168 18.43 -16.43 -8.61
CA ALA A 168 17.91 -16.40 -9.99
C ALA A 168 18.99 -16.59 -11.07
N TRP A 169 20.28 -16.24 -10.78
CA TRP A 169 21.39 -16.33 -11.73
C TRP A 169 22.52 -17.28 -11.31
N GLY A 170 22.46 -17.80 -10.09
CA GLY A 170 23.49 -18.70 -9.54
C GLY A 170 24.72 -18.00 -8.97
N TYR A 171 25.61 -18.79 -8.35
CA TYR A 171 26.79 -18.29 -7.60
C TYR A 171 27.85 -17.61 -8.47
N GLN A 172 27.85 -17.81 -9.78
CA GLN A 172 28.85 -17.25 -10.68
C GLN A 172 28.58 -15.79 -11.09
N SER A 173 27.40 -15.26 -10.79
CA SER A 173 27.01 -13.88 -11.14
C SER A 173 27.37 -12.87 -10.02
N MET A 174 28.60 -12.88 -9.54
CA MET A 174 29.07 -11.95 -8.51
C MET A 174 29.48 -10.59 -9.12
N GLY A 175 28.57 -9.85 -9.71
CA GLY A 175 28.98 -8.60 -10.31
C GLY A 175 27.98 -7.46 -10.27
N GLU A 176 26.79 -7.64 -10.79
CA GLU A 176 25.90 -6.49 -10.96
C GLU A 176 24.51 -6.71 -10.38
N THR A 177 24.35 -6.31 -9.13
CA THR A 177 23.02 -6.30 -8.49
C THR A 177 21.99 -5.43 -9.22
N ARG A 178 22.43 -4.50 -10.10
CA ARG A 178 21.58 -3.71 -11.00
C ARG A 178 20.81 -4.58 -12.00
N THR A 179 21.33 -5.75 -12.33
CA THR A 179 20.61 -6.73 -13.18
C THR A 179 19.27 -7.13 -12.56
N VAL A 180 19.22 -7.28 -11.25
CA VAL A 180 17.97 -7.57 -10.51
C VAL A 180 16.96 -6.45 -10.71
N ASP A 181 17.39 -5.18 -10.61
CA ASP A 181 16.51 -4.02 -10.71
C ASP A 181 15.82 -3.97 -12.09
N VAL A 182 16.56 -4.27 -13.17
CA VAL A 182 16.01 -4.31 -14.54
C VAL A 182 14.95 -5.42 -14.68
N HIS A 183 15.21 -6.61 -14.14
CA HIS A 183 14.27 -7.72 -14.22
C HIS A 183 13.05 -7.51 -13.33
N VAL A 184 13.21 -6.89 -12.16
CA VAL A 184 12.08 -6.44 -11.33
C VAL A 184 11.18 -5.48 -12.09
N GLN A 185 11.75 -4.51 -12.83
CA GLN A 185 10.95 -3.60 -13.65
C GLN A 185 10.19 -4.32 -14.78
N ARG A 186 10.81 -5.33 -15.39
CA ARG A 186 10.13 -6.17 -16.41
C ARG A 186 9.01 -6.99 -15.80
N LEU A 187 9.23 -7.63 -14.65
CA LEU A 187 8.20 -8.36 -13.92
C LEU A 187 7.02 -7.45 -13.54
N ARG A 188 7.29 -6.24 -13.01
CA ARG A 188 6.25 -5.26 -12.70
C ARG A 188 5.40 -4.88 -13.92
N LYS A 189 6.00 -4.78 -15.10
CA LYS A 189 5.26 -4.50 -16.34
C LYS A 189 4.35 -5.65 -16.75
N LYS A 190 4.73 -6.90 -16.45
CA LYS A 190 3.99 -8.10 -16.84
C LYS A 190 2.95 -8.52 -15.81
N LEU A 191 3.29 -8.44 -14.54
CA LEU A 191 2.43 -8.88 -13.44
C LEU A 191 1.56 -7.77 -12.86
N GLY A 192 2.05 -6.53 -12.89
CA GLY A 192 1.51 -5.38 -12.16
C GLY A 192 2.54 -4.85 -11.16
N GLY A 193 2.54 -3.52 -10.96
CA GLY A 193 3.49 -2.85 -10.07
C GLY A 193 3.24 -3.12 -8.59
N GLU A 194 2.06 -3.58 -8.25
CA GLU A 194 1.55 -3.84 -6.90
C GLU A 194 2.16 -5.10 -6.26
N TYR A 195 2.55 -6.10 -7.05
CA TYR A 195 3.06 -7.37 -6.53
C TYR A 195 4.47 -7.28 -5.96
N ILE A 196 5.33 -6.44 -6.53
CA ILE A 196 6.73 -6.37 -6.11
C ILE A 196 7.01 -5.00 -5.52
N GLU A 197 7.16 -4.92 -4.20
CA GLU A 197 7.49 -3.69 -3.48
C GLU A 197 9.00 -3.50 -3.37
N THR A 198 9.47 -2.25 -3.51
CA THR A 198 10.85 -1.90 -3.17
C THR A 198 10.94 -1.55 -1.69
N VAL A 199 11.74 -2.31 -0.93
CA VAL A 199 12.01 -2.01 0.48
C VAL A 199 13.34 -1.28 0.59
N TYR A 200 13.29 -0.02 1.04
CA TYR A 200 14.46 0.86 1.10
C TYR A 200 15.63 0.20 1.84
N LYS A 201 16.81 0.20 1.24
CA LYS A 201 18.05 -0.41 1.73
C LYS A 201 18.01 -1.94 1.95
N CYS A 202 16.85 -2.59 1.81
CA CYS A 202 16.72 -4.04 2.03
C CYS A 202 16.65 -4.83 0.73
N GLY A 203 16.01 -4.30 -0.33
CA GLY A 203 15.83 -5.01 -1.59
C GLY A 203 14.39 -5.00 -2.06
N TYR A 204 13.84 -6.18 -2.35
CA TYR A 204 12.48 -6.34 -2.88
C TYR A 204 11.67 -7.34 -2.07
N ARG A 205 10.37 -7.15 -2.05
CA ARG A 205 9.40 -8.01 -1.39
C ARG A 205 8.25 -8.31 -2.33
N LEU A 206 7.83 -9.58 -2.41
CA LEU A 206 6.59 -9.97 -3.08
C LEU A 206 5.44 -9.81 -2.10
N LYS A 207 4.36 -9.17 -2.54
CA LYS A 207 3.08 -9.13 -1.83
C LYS A 207 2.16 -10.15 -2.48
N LEU A 208 1.64 -11.07 -1.69
CA LEU A 208 0.52 -11.93 -2.06
C LEU A 208 -0.74 -11.44 -1.37
N ALA A 209 -1.91 -11.71 -1.98
CA ALA A 209 -3.21 -11.34 -1.44
C ALA A 209 -3.51 -12.10 -0.14
#